data_b8ff7086a903544b6dea3dd77ff42a0f
#
_entry.id   b8ff7086a903544b6dea3dd77ff42a0f
#
_cell.length_a   1.000
_cell.length_b   1.000
_cell.length_c   1.000
_cell.angle_alpha   90.00
_cell.angle_beta   90.00
_cell.angle_gamma   90.00
#
_symmetry.space_group_name_H-M   'P 1'
#
loop_
_entity.id
_entity.type
_entity.pdbx_description
1 polymer ?
#
loop_
_entity_poly.entity_id
_entity_poly.type
_entity_poly.pdbx_seq_one_letter_code
_entity_poly.pdbx_strand_id
1 'polypeptide(L)'
;VTQPTDISRGLAGAPAAGGMRFYLTTHKRHWLRLTDVPLFLKSEHWDRAVKWDEARGPYAVDSGGFSELKDKGAWTRTPRQYVQDLRRIWEHVGPYDWAAPQDWMCEEAIIKGGWFGGLYFVGTHLSVQEHQRRTVANFLELRALAPDLRIAPVIQGDTVPAYERCVELYEKAGVDLRAEPVVGLGSVCRLQSTRQGAAIVTAMAAHGFKLHGFGFKILGLERVGHLLASADSAAWSAHARRRPPLPGHTHKNCANCIDYALNWRDRVIAAIPTRRQTVLTDRRAA
;
A
#
# COMPACT_ATOMS: atom_id res chain seq x y z
N VAL A 1 0.88 -15.38 34.75
CA VAL A 1 0.50 -16.32 33.67
C VAL A 1 -0.65 -15.65 32.92
N THR A 2 -0.33 -14.81 31.93
CA THR A 2 -1.30 -14.19 31.03
C THR A 2 -1.52 -15.12 29.87
N GLN A 3 -2.77 -15.53 29.63
CA GLN A 3 -3.16 -16.39 28.50
C GLN A 3 -2.85 -15.69 27.17
N PRO A 4 -2.46 -16.44 26.11
CA PRO A 4 -2.27 -15.88 24.78
C PRO A 4 -3.61 -15.37 24.26
N THR A 5 -3.67 -14.10 23.93
CA THR A 5 -4.82 -13.47 23.25
C THR A 5 -5.01 -14.10 21.89
N ASP A 6 -6.20 -14.62 21.69
CA ASP A 6 -6.69 -15.25 20.46
C ASP A 6 -6.46 -14.33 19.23
N ILE A 7 -5.49 -14.67 18.38
CA ILE A 7 -5.10 -13.97 17.16
C ILE A 7 -6.13 -14.19 16.02
N SER A 8 -7.18 -14.99 16.28
CA SER A 8 -8.19 -15.38 15.27
C SER A 8 -9.32 -14.37 15.05
N ARG A 9 -9.31 -13.20 15.70
CA ARG A 9 -10.24 -12.12 15.33
C ARG A 9 -9.89 -11.62 13.95
N GLY A 10 -10.60 -12.22 12.98
CA GLY A 10 -10.50 -11.95 11.56
C GLY A 10 -10.46 -10.47 11.24
N LEU A 11 -9.85 -10.13 10.09
CA LEU A 11 -9.86 -8.81 9.48
C LEU A 11 -11.24 -8.17 9.70
N ALA A 12 -11.36 -7.30 10.68
CA ALA A 12 -12.61 -6.63 11.02
C ALA A 12 -13.02 -5.77 9.84
N GLY A 13 -14.14 -6.12 9.23
CA GLY A 13 -14.65 -5.54 8.00
C GLY A 13 -14.35 -6.45 6.81
N ALA A 14 -15.17 -7.51 6.64
CA ALA A 14 -15.22 -8.25 5.39
C ALA A 14 -15.38 -7.26 4.22
N PRO A 15 -14.70 -7.46 3.06
CA PRO A 15 -15.03 -6.69 1.87
C PRO A 15 -16.54 -6.84 1.64
N ALA A 16 -17.20 -5.73 1.32
CA ALA A 16 -18.58 -5.79 0.82
C ALA A 16 -18.62 -6.90 -0.23
N ALA A 17 -19.56 -7.85 -0.11
CA ALA A 17 -19.61 -9.11 -0.82
C ALA A 17 -18.89 -9.12 -2.18
N GLY A 18 -17.66 -9.67 -2.23
CA GLY A 18 -16.90 -9.90 -3.47
C GLY A 18 -16.07 -8.74 -4.00
N GLY A 19 -15.90 -7.61 -3.29
CA GLY A 19 -15.19 -6.44 -3.77
C GLY A 19 -13.78 -6.25 -3.16
N MET A 20 -12.89 -5.59 -3.92
CA MET A 20 -11.57 -5.16 -3.46
C MET A 20 -11.69 -4.13 -2.31
N ARG A 21 -10.86 -4.26 -1.25
CA ARG A 21 -10.78 -3.24 -0.20
C ARG A 21 -9.96 -2.04 -0.68
N PHE A 22 -10.54 -0.85 -0.65
CA PHE A 22 -9.84 0.37 -1.04
C PHE A 22 -9.51 1.24 0.18
N TYR A 23 -8.22 1.43 0.44
CA TYR A 23 -7.72 2.32 1.48
C TYR A 23 -7.53 3.73 0.92
N LEU A 24 -8.10 4.72 1.60
CA LEU A 24 -7.90 6.12 1.25
C LEU A 24 -6.62 6.63 1.90
N THR A 25 -5.57 6.86 1.10
CA THR A 25 -4.29 7.36 1.62
C THR A 25 -4.41 8.82 2.03
N THR A 26 -3.99 9.14 3.26
CA THR A 26 -4.04 10.50 3.82
C THR A 26 -2.88 10.74 4.79
N HIS A 27 -2.47 12.01 4.93
CA HIS A 27 -1.57 12.46 5.98
C HIS A 27 -2.33 13.05 7.20
N LYS A 28 -3.65 13.06 7.17
CA LYS A 28 -4.52 13.64 8.19
C LYS A 28 -4.90 12.58 9.22
N ARG A 29 -4.09 12.42 10.28
CA ARG A 29 -4.32 11.43 11.34
C ARG A 29 -5.71 11.54 11.98
N HIS A 30 -6.20 12.78 12.20
CA HIS A 30 -7.52 13.01 12.80
C HIS A 30 -8.69 12.44 11.98
N TRP A 31 -8.48 12.03 10.72
CA TRP A 31 -9.51 11.34 9.95
C TRP A 31 -9.80 9.93 10.51
N LEU A 32 -8.86 9.33 11.22
CA LEU A 32 -9.09 8.03 11.88
C LEU A 32 -10.31 8.04 12.80
N ARG A 33 -10.57 9.15 13.49
CA ARG A 33 -11.75 9.31 14.35
C ARG A 33 -13.00 9.85 13.64
N LEU A 34 -12.88 10.34 12.40
CA LEU A 34 -13.97 10.99 11.67
C LEU A 34 -14.69 10.07 10.69
N THR A 35 -14.06 8.97 10.27
CA THR A 35 -14.62 8.07 9.28
C THR A 35 -14.33 6.61 9.62
N ASP A 36 -15.18 5.72 9.14
CA ASP A 36 -15.04 4.26 9.22
C ASP A 36 -14.53 3.65 7.91
N VAL A 37 -14.29 4.47 6.86
CA VAL A 37 -13.69 3.94 5.64
C VAL A 37 -12.23 3.55 5.85
N PRO A 38 -11.73 2.51 5.16
CA PRO A 38 -10.33 2.10 5.29
C PRO A 38 -9.37 3.23 4.94
N LEU A 39 -8.41 3.53 5.84
CA LEU A 39 -7.40 4.56 5.66
C LEU A 39 -5.99 3.95 5.53
N PHE A 40 -5.11 4.62 4.78
CA PHE A 40 -3.69 4.29 4.65
C PHE A 40 -2.84 5.48 5.05
N LEU A 41 -1.99 5.32 6.08
CA LEU A 41 -1.20 6.41 6.64
C LEU A 41 0.26 5.98 6.80
N LYS A 42 1.19 6.91 6.54
CA LYS A 42 2.60 6.67 6.79
C LYS A 42 2.93 6.68 8.29
N SER A 43 3.80 5.78 8.73
CA SER A 43 4.27 5.72 10.12
C SER A 43 4.87 7.05 10.59
N GLU A 44 5.60 7.77 9.74
CA GLU A 44 6.20 9.08 10.03
C GLU A 44 5.20 10.16 10.47
N HIS A 45 3.92 10.00 10.13
CA HIS A 45 2.89 10.94 10.55
C HIS A 45 2.69 10.97 12.07
N TRP A 46 3.20 9.98 12.80
CA TRP A 46 3.12 9.90 14.27
C TRP A 46 4.45 10.24 14.99
N ASP A 47 5.55 10.50 14.28
CA ASP A 47 6.88 10.74 14.89
C ASP A 47 6.86 11.81 15.98
N ARG A 48 6.08 12.86 15.79
CA ARG A 48 5.92 13.97 16.77
C ARG A 48 4.50 14.07 17.30
N ALA A 49 3.80 12.95 17.39
CA ALA A 49 2.42 12.97 17.87
C ALA A 49 2.36 13.28 19.37
N VAL A 50 1.70 14.38 19.72
CA VAL A 50 1.31 14.72 21.10
C VAL A 50 -0.10 14.21 21.39
N LYS A 51 -0.97 14.24 20.38
CA LYS A 51 -2.34 13.72 20.46
C LYS A 51 -2.48 12.50 19.55
N TRP A 52 -3.19 11.52 20.03
CA TRP A 52 -3.49 10.28 19.33
C TRP A 52 -4.99 10.19 19.12
N ASP A 53 -5.38 9.85 17.91
CA ASP A 53 -6.78 9.64 17.53
C ASP A 53 -7.01 8.14 17.38
N GLU A 54 -7.92 7.57 18.16
CA GLU A 54 -8.34 6.18 18.01
C GLU A 54 -9.05 5.98 16.68
N ALA A 55 -8.76 4.85 16.03
CA ALA A 55 -9.34 4.51 14.74
C ALA A 55 -10.78 3.99 14.91
N ARG A 56 -11.74 4.62 14.22
CA ARG A 56 -13.13 4.12 14.13
C ARG A 56 -13.29 3.00 13.13
N GLY A 57 -12.48 2.99 12.09
CA GLY A 57 -12.52 2.04 10.99
C GLY A 57 -11.18 1.36 10.75
N PRO A 58 -11.13 0.44 9.78
CA PRO A 58 -9.91 -0.26 9.40
C PRO A 58 -8.84 0.74 8.94
N TYR A 59 -7.58 0.46 9.22
CA TYR A 59 -6.48 1.21 8.64
C TYR A 59 -5.25 0.33 8.47
N ALA A 60 -4.36 0.75 7.56
CA ALA A 60 -3.07 0.12 7.36
C ALA A 60 -1.96 1.18 7.44
N VAL A 61 -0.74 0.73 7.73
CA VAL A 61 0.41 1.61 7.96
C VAL A 61 1.42 1.45 6.83
N ASP A 62 1.72 2.56 6.15
CA ASP A 62 2.81 2.68 5.18
C ASP A 62 4.13 2.94 5.90
N SER A 63 5.19 2.30 5.48
CA SER A 63 6.54 2.52 6.01
C SER A 63 7.13 3.90 5.68
N GLY A 64 6.63 4.57 4.63
CA GLY A 64 7.17 5.84 4.12
C GLY A 64 8.33 5.67 3.14
N GLY A 65 8.54 4.46 2.61
CA GLY A 65 9.69 4.08 1.77
C GLY A 65 9.95 4.99 0.59
N PHE A 66 8.87 5.48 -0.08
CA PHE A 66 9.06 6.39 -1.21
C PHE A 66 9.79 7.68 -0.80
N SER A 67 9.44 8.29 0.34
CA SER A 67 10.09 9.50 0.84
C SER A 67 11.54 9.22 1.25
N GLU A 68 11.78 8.17 2.02
CA GLU A 68 13.12 7.78 2.47
C GLU A 68 14.07 7.51 1.29
N LEU A 69 13.68 6.63 0.37
CA LEU A 69 14.55 6.28 -0.75
C LEU A 69 14.70 7.42 -1.76
N LYS A 70 13.64 8.22 -2.01
CA LYS A 70 13.73 9.39 -2.87
C LYS A 70 14.69 10.44 -2.33
N ASP A 71 14.57 10.79 -1.03
CA ASP A 71 15.26 11.94 -0.44
C ASP A 71 16.61 11.57 0.16
N LYS A 72 16.84 10.30 0.54
CA LYS A 72 18.04 9.83 1.24
C LYS A 72 18.82 8.75 0.47
N GLY A 73 18.18 8.07 -0.50
CA GLY A 73 18.78 6.93 -1.21
C GLY A 73 18.95 5.68 -0.33
N ALA A 74 18.50 5.72 0.91
CA ALA A 74 18.58 4.62 1.86
C ALA A 74 17.54 4.78 2.98
N TRP A 75 17.31 3.71 3.73
CA TRP A 75 16.54 3.77 4.98
C TRP A 75 17.40 4.38 6.09
N THR A 76 16.90 5.46 6.71
CA THR A 76 17.57 6.12 7.86
C THR A 76 17.05 5.59 9.20
N ARG A 77 15.81 5.07 9.22
CA ARG A 77 15.20 4.43 10.38
C ARG A 77 15.58 2.94 10.41
N THR A 78 16.13 2.47 11.54
CA THR A 78 16.46 1.05 11.72
C THR A 78 15.18 0.20 11.86
N PRO A 79 15.23 -1.12 11.56
CA PRO A 79 14.10 -2.03 11.78
C PRO A 79 13.57 -2.02 13.22
N ARG A 80 14.46 -1.94 14.23
CA ARG A 80 14.07 -1.83 15.65
C ARG A 80 13.30 -0.55 15.96
N GLN A 81 13.73 0.59 15.43
CA GLN A 81 13.02 1.87 15.57
C GLN A 81 11.65 1.79 14.90
N TYR A 82 11.59 1.21 13.70
CA TYR A 82 10.33 1.05 12.99
C TYR A 82 9.33 0.16 13.74
N VAL A 83 9.80 -0.95 14.31
CA VAL A 83 8.96 -1.80 15.19
C VAL A 83 8.45 -1.03 16.41
N GLN A 84 9.28 -0.20 17.05
CA GLN A 84 8.84 0.64 18.17
C GLN A 84 7.74 1.62 17.76
N ASP A 85 7.86 2.24 16.58
CA ASP A 85 6.82 3.13 16.05
C ASP A 85 5.52 2.37 15.77
N LEU A 86 5.61 1.19 15.16
CA LEU A 86 4.45 0.33 14.89
C LEU A 86 3.74 -0.09 16.19
N ARG A 87 4.48 -0.42 17.26
CA ARG A 87 3.92 -0.73 18.58
C ARG A 87 3.22 0.48 19.18
N ARG A 88 3.84 1.65 19.15
CA ARG A 88 3.22 2.90 19.63
C ARG A 88 1.92 3.22 18.88
N ILE A 89 1.91 3.04 17.55
CA ILE A 89 0.70 3.23 16.75
C ILE A 89 -0.38 2.23 17.19
N TRP A 90 -0.02 0.96 17.36
CA TRP A 90 -0.95 -0.07 17.82
C TRP A 90 -1.55 0.23 19.19
N GLU A 91 -0.73 0.67 20.14
CA GLU A 91 -1.14 0.97 21.51
C GLU A 91 -2.05 2.20 21.61
N HIS A 92 -1.78 3.24 20.82
CA HIS A 92 -2.47 4.53 20.97
C HIS A 92 -3.58 4.78 19.94
N VAL A 93 -3.54 4.14 18.78
CA VAL A 93 -4.54 4.30 17.70
C VAL A 93 -5.49 3.11 17.65
N GLY A 94 -5.03 1.95 18.12
CA GLY A 94 -5.71 0.67 18.00
C GLY A 94 -5.09 -0.23 16.94
N PRO A 95 -5.57 -1.48 16.80
CA PRO A 95 -5.01 -2.47 15.88
C PRO A 95 -5.20 -2.07 14.42
N TYR A 96 -4.10 -2.02 13.66
CA TYR A 96 -4.14 -1.86 12.20
C TYR A 96 -4.34 -3.20 11.50
N ASP A 97 -4.86 -3.17 10.27
CA ASP A 97 -5.04 -4.36 9.44
C ASP A 97 -3.69 -5.02 9.14
N TRP A 98 -2.72 -4.22 8.70
CA TRP A 98 -1.34 -4.61 8.39
C TRP A 98 -0.43 -3.37 8.27
N ALA A 99 0.88 -3.59 8.34
CA ALA A 99 1.90 -2.58 8.09
C ALA A 99 2.84 -3.02 6.96
N ALA A 100 3.24 -2.08 6.09
CA ALA A 100 4.26 -2.32 5.08
C ALA A 100 5.65 -2.46 5.75
N PRO A 101 6.56 -3.30 5.25
CA PRO A 101 7.94 -3.34 5.70
C PRO A 101 8.70 -2.12 5.17
N GLN A 102 9.95 -1.98 5.56
CA GLN A 102 10.88 -1.02 4.98
C GLN A 102 11.44 -1.58 3.65
N ASP A 103 10.58 -1.67 2.65
CA ASP A 103 10.88 -2.25 1.34
C ASP A 103 11.77 -1.35 0.46
N TRP A 104 12.47 -1.94 -0.47
CA TRP A 104 13.35 -1.26 -1.42
C TRP A 104 12.72 -1.27 -2.80
N MET A 105 12.11 -0.14 -3.20
CA MET A 105 11.40 -0.03 -4.48
C MET A 105 12.33 -0.13 -5.67
N CYS A 106 11.91 -0.90 -6.70
CA CYS A 106 12.67 -1.15 -7.92
C CYS A 106 12.36 -0.16 -9.06
N GLU A 107 11.74 0.98 -8.75
CA GLU A 107 11.50 2.03 -9.75
C GLU A 107 12.80 2.66 -10.25
N GLU A 108 12.90 2.92 -11.55
CA GLU A 108 14.08 3.49 -12.19
C GLU A 108 14.55 4.78 -11.52
N ALA A 109 13.62 5.68 -11.16
CA ALA A 109 13.92 6.93 -10.48
C ALA A 109 14.56 6.71 -9.10
N ILE A 110 14.09 5.71 -8.36
CA ILE A 110 14.65 5.34 -7.04
C ILE A 110 16.05 4.75 -7.20
N ILE A 111 16.27 3.94 -8.22
CA ILE A 111 17.57 3.27 -8.46
C ILE A 111 18.59 4.25 -9.01
N LYS A 112 18.28 4.95 -10.11
CA LYS A 112 19.24 5.79 -10.83
C LYS A 112 19.47 7.16 -10.20
N GLY A 113 18.45 7.71 -9.53
CA GLY A 113 18.48 9.10 -9.08
C GLY A 113 18.36 10.11 -10.23
N GLY A 114 18.41 11.40 -9.88
CA GLY A 114 18.26 12.50 -10.84
C GLY A 114 16.84 13.07 -10.91
N TRP A 115 16.53 13.80 -11.96
CA TRP A 115 15.24 14.48 -12.13
C TRP A 115 14.24 13.61 -12.88
N PHE A 116 13.13 13.28 -12.23
CA PHE A 116 12.01 12.52 -12.81
C PHE A 116 10.67 13.20 -12.48
N GLY A 117 9.92 13.60 -13.49
CA GLY A 117 8.58 14.20 -13.33
C GLY A 117 8.57 15.47 -12.45
N GLY A 118 9.63 16.26 -12.50
CA GLY A 118 9.78 17.50 -11.71
C GLY A 118 10.21 17.28 -10.25
N LEU A 119 10.56 16.06 -9.86
CA LEU A 119 11.10 15.72 -8.54
C LEU A 119 12.54 15.25 -8.69
N TYR A 120 13.40 15.63 -7.73
CA TYR A 120 14.76 15.13 -7.63
C TYR A 120 14.79 13.88 -6.75
N PHE A 121 15.55 12.89 -7.18
CA PHE A 121 15.80 11.63 -6.49
C PHE A 121 17.29 11.49 -6.22
N VAL A 122 17.67 11.14 -5.00
CA VAL A 122 19.07 10.89 -4.65
C VAL A 122 19.63 9.68 -5.41
N GLY A 123 18.80 8.62 -5.53
CA GLY A 123 19.21 7.36 -6.12
C GLY A 123 19.86 6.42 -5.11
N THR A 124 19.51 5.15 -5.17
CA THR A 124 20.19 4.12 -4.36
C THR A 124 21.44 3.61 -5.02
N HIS A 125 21.53 3.70 -6.36
CA HIS A 125 22.60 3.18 -7.22
C HIS A 125 22.85 1.68 -7.04
N LEU A 126 21.86 0.95 -6.56
CA LEU A 126 21.89 -0.50 -6.37
C LEU A 126 21.16 -1.21 -7.50
N SER A 127 21.41 -2.50 -7.69
CA SER A 127 20.66 -3.30 -8.66
C SER A 127 19.25 -3.65 -8.18
N VAL A 128 18.36 -4.02 -9.12
CA VAL A 128 17.03 -4.56 -8.80
C VAL A 128 17.14 -5.77 -7.87
N GLN A 129 18.10 -6.66 -8.13
CA GLN A 129 18.33 -7.85 -7.30
C GLN A 129 18.74 -7.50 -5.87
N GLU A 130 19.57 -6.47 -5.68
CA GLU A 130 19.94 -6.01 -4.34
C GLU A 130 18.74 -5.37 -3.61
N HIS A 131 17.91 -4.61 -4.30
CA HIS A 131 16.64 -4.10 -3.75
C HIS A 131 15.73 -5.23 -3.28
N GLN A 132 15.56 -6.27 -4.09
CA GLN A 132 14.78 -7.45 -3.75
C GLN A 132 15.35 -8.18 -2.53
N ARG A 133 16.66 -8.43 -2.51
CA ARG A 133 17.35 -9.08 -1.39
C ARG A 133 17.16 -8.28 -0.08
N ARG A 134 17.31 -6.95 -0.13
CA ARG A 134 17.11 -6.07 1.03
C ARG A 134 15.66 -6.03 1.49
N THR A 135 14.71 -6.04 0.57
CA THR A 135 13.27 -6.09 0.90
C THR A 135 12.92 -7.36 1.65
N VAL A 136 13.36 -8.52 1.15
CA VAL A 136 13.10 -9.81 1.81
C VAL A 136 13.81 -9.89 3.16
N ALA A 137 15.07 -9.48 3.25
CA ALA A 137 15.84 -9.46 4.49
C ALA A 137 15.19 -8.56 5.55
N ASN A 138 14.73 -7.36 5.17
CA ASN A 138 14.04 -6.46 6.08
C ASN A 138 12.72 -7.06 6.60
N PHE A 139 11.92 -7.65 5.72
CA PHE A 139 10.68 -8.33 6.12
C PHE A 139 10.95 -9.43 7.16
N LEU A 140 11.94 -10.28 6.93
CA LEU A 140 12.32 -11.35 7.86
C LEU A 140 12.80 -10.80 9.21
N GLU A 141 13.63 -9.74 9.18
CA GLU A 141 14.11 -9.08 10.40
C GLU A 141 12.95 -8.48 11.20
N LEU A 142 12.02 -7.77 10.54
CA LEU A 142 10.86 -7.19 11.20
C LEU A 142 9.95 -8.26 11.82
N ARG A 143 9.72 -9.37 11.10
CA ARG A 143 8.95 -10.51 11.62
C ARG A 143 9.64 -11.19 12.80
N ALA A 144 10.97 -11.28 12.80
CA ALA A 144 11.73 -11.83 13.93
C ALA A 144 11.71 -10.88 15.15
N LEU A 145 11.77 -9.57 14.93
CA LEU A 145 11.72 -8.55 16.00
C LEU A 145 10.31 -8.42 16.63
N ALA A 146 9.27 -8.65 15.83
CA ALA A 146 7.88 -8.44 16.22
C ALA A 146 6.94 -9.46 15.57
N PRO A 147 6.98 -10.74 15.98
CA PRO A 147 6.14 -11.79 15.40
C PRO A 147 4.65 -11.59 15.70
N ASP A 148 4.33 -10.77 16.67
CA ASP A 148 2.99 -10.37 17.09
C ASP A 148 2.39 -9.25 16.23
N LEU A 149 3.21 -8.49 15.48
CA LEU A 149 2.74 -7.44 14.60
C LEU A 149 2.41 -7.97 13.19
N ARG A 150 1.38 -7.39 12.60
CA ARG A 150 0.89 -7.76 11.26
C ARG A 150 1.69 -7.05 10.17
N ILE A 151 2.92 -7.51 9.93
CA ILE A 151 3.78 -6.96 8.87
C ILE A 151 3.59 -7.80 7.60
N ALA A 152 3.21 -7.15 6.51
CA ALA A 152 2.95 -7.78 5.22
C ALA A 152 4.23 -7.92 4.39
N PRO A 153 4.46 -9.04 3.68
CA PRO A 153 5.54 -9.11 2.69
C PRO A 153 5.23 -8.21 1.49
N VAL A 154 6.26 -7.66 0.87
CA VAL A 154 6.14 -6.86 -0.36
C VAL A 154 7.01 -7.45 -1.44
N ILE A 155 6.43 -7.82 -2.58
CA ILE A 155 7.16 -8.24 -3.77
C ILE A 155 7.52 -7.02 -4.63
N GLN A 156 8.77 -7.00 -5.10
CA GLN A 156 9.36 -5.87 -5.82
C GLN A 156 9.98 -6.33 -7.14
N GLY A 157 9.86 -5.49 -8.17
CA GLY A 157 10.46 -5.73 -9.48
C GLY A 157 10.20 -4.58 -10.44
N ASP A 158 10.74 -4.69 -11.65
CA ASP A 158 10.53 -3.78 -12.78
C ASP A 158 9.93 -4.50 -14.00
N THR A 159 10.04 -5.83 -14.03
CA THR A 159 9.54 -6.71 -15.08
C THR A 159 8.91 -7.97 -14.48
N VAL A 160 8.05 -8.68 -15.20
CA VAL A 160 7.46 -9.94 -14.73
C VAL A 160 8.54 -10.92 -14.25
N PRO A 161 9.62 -11.20 -15.00
CA PRO A 161 10.68 -12.09 -14.49
C PRO A 161 11.37 -11.57 -13.21
N ALA A 162 11.43 -10.25 -13.02
CA ALA A 162 11.98 -9.69 -11.78
C ALA A 162 11.05 -9.94 -10.59
N TYR A 163 9.74 -9.78 -10.76
CA TYR A 163 8.78 -10.12 -9.70
C TYR A 163 8.81 -11.62 -9.37
N GLU A 164 8.91 -12.50 -10.38
CA GLU A 164 9.05 -13.95 -10.14
C GLU A 164 10.30 -14.27 -9.31
N ARG A 165 11.45 -13.65 -9.60
CA ARG A 165 12.65 -13.80 -8.76
C ARG A 165 12.42 -13.33 -7.33
N CYS A 166 11.64 -12.27 -7.13
CA CYS A 166 11.31 -11.81 -5.78
C CYS A 166 10.44 -12.82 -5.03
N VAL A 167 9.48 -13.43 -5.70
CA VAL A 167 8.68 -14.54 -5.16
C VAL A 167 9.59 -15.69 -4.74
N GLU A 168 10.49 -16.14 -5.63
CA GLU A 168 11.45 -17.20 -5.32
C GLU A 168 12.34 -16.87 -4.10
N LEU A 169 12.73 -15.60 -3.91
CA LEU A 169 13.52 -15.19 -2.74
C LEU A 169 12.73 -15.39 -1.44
N TYR A 170 11.44 -15.05 -1.42
CA TYR A 170 10.56 -15.31 -0.29
C TYR A 170 10.39 -16.82 -0.03
N GLU A 171 10.14 -17.61 -1.07
CA GLU A 171 9.98 -19.06 -0.98
C GLU A 171 11.26 -19.73 -0.44
N LYS A 172 12.45 -19.34 -0.96
CA LYS A 172 13.76 -19.81 -0.46
C LYS A 172 14.01 -19.43 1.00
N ALA A 173 13.42 -18.34 1.46
CA ALA A 173 13.47 -17.90 2.86
C ALA A 173 12.41 -18.58 3.75
N GLY A 174 11.63 -19.51 3.20
CA GLY A 174 10.60 -20.26 3.94
C GLY A 174 9.29 -19.49 4.15
N VAL A 175 9.04 -18.41 3.39
CA VAL A 175 7.82 -17.61 3.47
C VAL A 175 6.80 -18.13 2.44
N ASP A 176 5.67 -18.63 2.91
CA ASP A 176 4.52 -18.96 2.04
C ASP A 176 3.66 -17.72 1.79
N LEU A 177 3.89 -17.06 0.65
CA LEU A 177 3.15 -15.87 0.25
C LEU A 177 1.63 -16.13 0.05
N ARG A 178 1.22 -17.38 -0.23
CA ARG A 178 -0.21 -17.73 -0.36
C ARG A 178 -0.93 -17.77 0.97
N ALA A 179 -0.21 -18.15 2.03
CA ALA A 179 -0.73 -18.14 3.39
C ALA A 179 -0.83 -16.74 3.99
N GLU A 180 -0.09 -15.76 3.44
CA GLU A 180 -0.11 -14.41 3.94
C GLU A 180 -1.49 -13.72 3.76
N PRO A 181 -1.98 -12.98 4.76
CA PRO A 181 -3.26 -12.28 4.69
C PRO A 181 -3.29 -11.17 3.64
N VAL A 182 -2.11 -10.61 3.31
CA VAL A 182 -1.90 -9.61 2.27
C VAL A 182 -0.46 -9.68 1.76
N VAL A 183 -0.26 -9.51 0.47
CA VAL A 183 1.05 -9.39 -0.19
C VAL A 183 1.09 -8.07 -0.94
N GLY A 184 1.97 -7.16 -0.55
CA GLY A 184 2.15 -5.88 -1.22
C GLY A 184 2.78 -6.05 -2.61
N LEU A 185 2.24 -5.37 -3.61
CA LEU A 185 2.81 -5.28 -4.96
C LEU A 185 3.43 -3.89 -5.12
N GLY A 186 4.73 -3.80 -4.87
CA GLY A 186 5.49 -2.54 -4.93
C GLY A 186 5.97 -2.22 -6.35
N SER A 187 6.52 -1.03 -6.56
CA SER A 187 7.10 -0.53 -7.82
C SER A 187 6.17 -0.50 -9.05
N VAL A 188 4.89 -0.76 -8.89
CA VAL A 188 3.91 -0.82 -9.99
C VAL A 188 3.13 0.49 -10.16
N CYS A 189 3.20 1.40 -9.21
CA CYS A 189 2.33 2.58 -9.17
C CYS A 189 2.48 3.52 -10.40
N ARG A 190 3.66 3.59 -11.02
CA ARG A 190 3.90 4.35 -12.25
C ARG A 190 3.52 3.60 -13.51
N LEU A 191 3.43 2.27 -13.45
CA LEU A 191 3.13 1.38 -14.57
C LEU A 191 1.65 0.97 -14.63
N GLN A 192 0.85 1.23 -13.62
CA GLN A 192 -0.50 0.71 -13.43
C GLN A 192 -1.48 0.95 -14.61
N SER A 193 -1.31 2.05 -15.37
CA SER A 193 -2.12 2.35 -16.56
C SER A 193 -1.52 1.79 -17.86
N THR A 194 -0.37 1.12 -17.81
CA THR A 194 0.32 0.56 -18.96
C THR A 194 -0.01 -0.94 -19.16
N ARG A 195 0.29 -1.46 -20.35
CA ARG A 195 0.22 -2.91 -20.63
C ARG A 195 1.19 -3.70 -19.73
N GLN A 196 2.38 -3.15 -19.50
CA GLN A 196 3.39 -3.77 -18.61
C GLN A 196 2.87 -3.91 -17.18
N GLY A 197 2.29 -2.85 -16.61
CA GLY A 197 1.70 -2.91 -15.26
C GLY A 197 0.56 -3.93 -15.18
N ALA A 198 -0.31 -4.00 -16.20
CA ALA A 198 -1.36 -5.00 -16.25
C ALA A 198 -0.79 -6.43 -16.32
N ALA A 199 0.25 -6.66 -17.12
CA ALA A 199 0.91 -7.97 -17.24
C ALA A 199 1.53 -8.40 -15.89
N ILE A 200 2.19 -7.48 -15.16
CA ILE A 200 2.75 -7.74 -13.84
C ILE A 200 1.65 -8.15 -12.85
N VAL A 201 0.57 -7.34 -12.74
CA VAL A 201 -0.54 -7.65 -11.83
C VAL A 201 -1.17 -8.99 -12.17
N THR A 202 -1.39 -9.28 -13.45
CA THR A 202 -1.98 -10.55 -13.92
C THR A 202 -1.10 -11.73 -13.57
N ALA A 203 0.22 -11.64 -13.82
CA ALA A 203 1.17 -12.69 -13.50
C ALA A 203 1.19 -12.98 -11.99
N MET A 204 1.31 -11.94 -11.17
CA MET A 204 1.35 -12.11 -9.70
C MET A 204 0.02 -12.60 -9.13
N ALA A 205 -1.11 -12.19 -9.70
CA ALA A 205 -2.43 -12.70 -9.30
C ALA A 205 -2.62 -14.19 -9.63
N ALA A 206 -1.97 -14.68 -10.68
CA ALA A 206 -2.01 -16.10 -11.05
C ALA A 206 -1.41 -17.03 -9.99
N HIS A 207 -0.50 -16.52 -9.13
CA HIS A 207 0.01 -17.26 -7.97
C HIS A 207 -1.03 -17.47 -6.86
N GLY A 208 -2.19 -16.80 -6.92
CA GLY A 208 -3.22 -16.86 -5.89
C GLY A 208 -2.97 -15.99 -4.67
N PHE A 209 -2.03 -15.04 -4.75
CA PHE A 209 -1.73 -14.10 -3.67
C PHE A 209 -2.88 -13.12 -3.43
N LYS A 210 -3.07 -12.72 -2.17
CA LYS A 210 -3.99 -11.63 -1.80
C LYS A 210 -3.29 -10.28 -2.00
N LEU A 211 -3.20 -9.83 -3.24
CA LEU A 211 -2.39 -8.67 -3.62
C LEU A 211 -2.96 -7.34 -3.11
N HIS A 212 -2.08 -6.51 -2.55
CA HIS A 212 -2.33 -5.09 -2.31
C HIS A 212 -1.55 -4.25 -3.33
N GLY A 213 -2.25 -3.49 -4.16
CA GLY A 213 -1.63 -2.59 -5.13
C GLY A 213 -1.35 -1.21 -4.54
N PHE A 214 -0.07 -0.86 -4.33
CA PHE A 214 0.31 0.45 -3.79
C PHE A 214 0.08 1.58 -4.78
N GLY A 215 -0.58 2.66 -4.33
CA GLY A 215 -0.70 3.92 -5.06
C GLY A 215 -1.52 3.85 -6.35
N PHE A 216 -2.45 2.92 -6.47
CA PHE A 216 -3.24 2.73 -7.68
C PHE A 216 -4.22 3.89 -7.92
N LYS A 217 -4.29 4.35 -9.17
CA LYS A 217 -5.24 5.35 -9.65
C LYS A 217 -6.39 4.68 -10.41
N ILE A 218 -7.44 5.45 -10.70
CA ILE A 218 -8.67 4.96 -11.35
C ILE A 218 -8.36 4.11 -12.59
N LEU A 219 -7.58 4.61 -13.55
CA LEU A 219 -7.29 3.87 -14.81
C LEU A 219 -6.63 2.50 -14.60
N GLY A 220 -5.77 2.36 -13.58
CA GLY A 220 -5.19 1.08 -13.21
C GLY A 220 -6.22 0.16 -12.59
N LEU A 221 -7.06 0.68 -11.71
CA LEU A 221 -8.11 -0.09 -11.03
C LEU A 221 -9.22 -0.56 -11.99
N GLU A 222 -9.61 0.26 -12.95
CA GLU A 222 -10.54 -0.13 -14.02
C GLU A 222 -10.02 -1.34 -14.81
N ARG A 223 -8.71 -1.42 -15.02
CA ARG A 223 -8.08 -2.48 -15.82
C ARG A 223 -7.84 -3.76 -15.03
N VAL A 224 -7.29 -3.67 -13.82
CA VAL A 224 -6.79 -4.84 -13.05
C VAL A 224 -7.29 -4.89 -11.61
N GLY A 225 -8.16 -3.97 -11.18
CA GLY A 225 -8.66 -3.90 -9.80
C GLY A 225 -9.37 -5.19 -9.35
N HIS A 226 -10.02 -5.90 -10.26
CA HIS A 226 -10.67 -7.19 -10.00
C HIS A 226 -9.70 -8.31 -9.62
N LEU A 227 -8.39 -8.15 -9.90
CA LEU A 227 -7.31 -9.08 -9.54
C LEU A 227 -6.69 -8.76 -8.18
N LEU A 228 -6.98 -7.60 -7.60
CA LEU A 228 -6.42 -7.14 -6.34
C LEU A 228 -7.37 -7.47 -5.17
N ALA A 229 -6.81 -7.89 -4.05
CA ALA A 229 -7.54 -8.00 -2.79
C ALA A 229 -7.73 -6.63 -2.13
N SER A 230 -6.76 -5.74 -2.30
CA SER A 230 -6.83 -4.35 -1.82
C SER A 230 -5.95 -3.42 -2.64
N ALA A 231 -6.21 -2.12 -2.54
CA ALA A 231 -5.35 -1.07 -3.10
C ALA A 231 -5.49 0.21 -2.26
N ASP A 232 -4.54 1.13 -2.43
CA ASP A 232 -4.60 2.46 -1.85
C ASP A 232 -4.39 3.56 -2.89
N SER A 233 -4.75 4.80 -2.55
CA SER A 233 -4.38 5.97 -3.35
C SER A 233 -4.49 7.28 -2.59
N ALA A 234 -3.50 8.18 -2.83
CA ALA A 234 -3.52 9.58 -2.46
C ALA A 234 -3.91 10.51 -3.64
N ALA A 235 -4.29 9.96 -4.79
CA ALA A 235 -4.52 10.74 -6.03
C ALA A 235 -5.67 11.75 -5.90
N TRP A 236 -6.59 11.57 -4.96
CA TRP A 236 -7.68 12.50 -4.66
C TRP A 236 -7.18 13.91 -4.35
N SER A 237 -6.08 14.04 -3.59
CA SER A 237 -5.52 15.33 -3.20
C SER A 237 -4.96 16.11 -4.39
N ALA A 238 -4.21 15.45 -5.28
CA ALA A 238 -3.72 16.07 -6.51
C ALA A 238 -4.86 16.41 -7.49
N HIS A 239 -5.90 15.58 -7.54
CA HIS A 239 -7.09 15.84 -8.33
C HIS A 239 -7.84 17.06 -7.81
N ALA A 240 -8.02 17.19 -6.49
CA ALA A 240 -8.69 18.31 -5.85
C ALA A 240 -7.95 19.65 -6.03
N ARG A 241 -6.61 19.66 -6.07
CA ARG A 241 -5.82 20.89 -6.29
C ARG A 241 -6.09 21.56 -7.62
N ARG A 242 -6.52 20.81 -8.62
CA ARG A 242 -6.74 21.25 -10.00
C ARG A 242 -8.19 21.59 -10.29
N ARG A 243 -9.05 21.66 -9.26
CA ARG A 243 -10.48 21.88 -9.36
C ARG A 243 -10.96 22.92 -8.35
N PRO A 244 -12.06 23.63 -8.64
CA PRO A 244 -12.74 24.45 -7.65
C PRO A 244 -13.12 23.62 -6.40
N PRO A 245 -13.25 24.26 -5.24
CA PRO A 245 -13.77 23.58 -4.05
C PRO A 245 -15.19 23.07 -4.28
N LEU A 246 -15.60 22.11 -3.43
CA LEU A 246 -16.98 21.65 -3.42
C LEU A 246 -17.94 22.81 -3.09
N PRO A 247 -19.19 22.78 -3.58
CA PRO A 247 -20.19 23.78 -3.24
C PRO A 247 -20.33 23.94 -1.71
N GLY A 248 -20.39 25.18 -1.24
CA GLY A 248 -20.46 25.51 0.19
C GLY A 248 -19.14 25.49 0.96
N HIS A 249 -18.02 25.10 0.33
CA HIS A 249 -16.71 25.11 0.97
C HIS A 249 -15.98 26.45 0.73
N THR A 250 -15.39 27.01 1.78
CA THR A 250 -14.70 28.33 1.74
C THR A 250 -13.20 28.26 1.53
N HIS A 251 -12.59 27.06 1.56
CA HIS A 251 -11.16 26.90 1.32
C HIS A 251 -10.82 26.99 -0.19
N LYS A 252 -9.59 27.38 -0.52
CA LYS A 252 -9.09 27.58 -1.89
C LYS A 252 -9.29 26.36 -2.80
N ASN A 253 -9.11 25.16 -2.28
CA ASN A 253 -9.33 23.88 -2.97
C ASN A 253 -9.50 22.76 -1.95
N CYS A 254 -10.03 21.61 -2.37
CA CYS A 254 -10.32 20.47 -1.51
C CYS A 254 -9.15 19.49 -1.34
N ALA A 255 -7.90 19.88 -1.56
CA ALA A 255 -6.74 18.97 -1.47
C ALA A 255 -6.48 18.39 -0.06
N ASN A 256 -7.14 18.93 0.96
CA ASN A 256 -7.08 18.47 2.36
C ASN A 256 -8.47 18.22 2.96
N CYS A 257 -9.51 18.11 2.12
CA CYS A 257 -10.90 18.02 2.54
C CYS A 257 -11.36 16.56 2.60
N ILE A 258 -11.91 16.14 3.73
CA ILE A 258 -12.40 14.77 3.92
C ILE A 258 -13.60 14.48 3.00
N ASP A 259 -14.54 15.41 2.85
CA ASP A 259 -15.72 15.21 2.03
C ASP A 259 -15.35 14.95 0.57
N TYR A 260 -14.38 15.72 0.05
CA TYR A 260 -13.86 15.50 -1.30
C TYR A 260 -13.19 14.14 -1.44
N ALA A 261 -12.39 13.77 -0.45
CA ALA A 261 -11.68 12.51 -0.45
C ALA A 261 -12.63 11.30 -0.41
N LEU A 262 -13.69 11.36 0.40
CA LEU A 262 -14.72 10.34 0.49
C LEU A 262 -15.51 10.24 -0.83
N ASN A 263 -15.99 11.36 -1.37
CA ASN A 263 -16.68 11.40 -2.66
C ASN A 263 -15.80 10.88 -3.82
N TRP A 264 -14.49 11.15 -3.76
CA TRP A 264 -13.54 10.62 -4.74
C TRP A 264 -13.36 9.12 -4.60
N ARG A 265 -13.25 8.61 -3.37
CA ARG A 265 -13.17 7.18 -3.06
C ARG A 265 -14.37 6.41 -3.61
N ASP A 266 -15.58 6.91 -3.40
CA ASP A 266 -16.81 6.26 -3.87
C ASP A 266 -16.84 6.15 -5.40
N ARG A 267 -16.39 7.18 -6.11
CA ARG A 267 -16.23 7.13 -7.58
C ARG A 267 -15.19 6.10 -8.02
N VAL A 268 -14.07 5.95 -7.28
CA VAL A 268 -13.05 4.94 -7.56
C VAL A 268 -13.65 3.54 -7.41
N ILE A 269 -14.35 3.29 -6.30
CA ILE A 269 -14.96 1.98 -6.03
C ILE A 269 -15.99 1.63 -7.10
N ALA A 270 -16.82 2.60 -7.49
CA ALA A 270 -17.84 2.41 -8.53
C ALA A 270 -17.24 2.11 -9.92
N ALA A 271 -16.01 2.54 -10.18
CA ALA A 271 -15.31 2.32 -11.45
C ALA A 271 -14.61 0.95 -11.54
N ILE A 272 -14.50 0.20 -10.43
CA ILE A 272 -13.83 -1.11 -10.41
C ILE A 272 -14.76 -2.18 -10.97
N PRO A 273 -14.37 -2.90 -12.04
CA PRO A 273 -15.17 -3.97 -12.60
C PRO A 273 -15.41 -5.09 -11.57
N THR A 274 -16.63 -5.58 -11.48
CA THR A 274 -16.91 -6.78 -10.71
C THR A 274 -16.38 -8.02 -11.43
N ARG A 275 -15.92 -9.05 -10.69
CA ARG A 275 -15.43 -10.32 -11.29
C ARG A 275 -16.44 -10.93 -12.29
N ARG A 276 -17.75 -10.73 -12.11
CA ARG A 276 -18.79 -11.20 -13.04
C ARG A 276 -18.79 -10.46 -14.38
N GLN A 277 -18.48 -9.16 -14.39
CA GLN A 277 -18.43 -8.35 -15.62
C GLN A 277 -17.23 -8.71 -16.50
N THR A 278 -16.08 -9.02 -15.89
CA THR A 278 -14.85 -9.39 -16.62
C THR A 278 -15.00 -10.71 -17.36
N VAL A 279 -15.64 -11.72 -16.77
CA VAL A 279 -15.89 -13.03 -17.40
C VAL A 279 -16.85 -12.90 -18.61
N LEU A 280 -17.77 -11.93 -18.60
CA LEU A 280 -18.70 -11.69 -19.72
C LEU A 280 -18.04 -10.94 -20.88
N THR A 281 -17.07 -10.07 -20.62
CA THR A 281 -16.33 -9.36 -21.66
C THR A 281 -15.33 -10.29 -22.38
N ASP A 282 -14.63 -11.15 -21.65
CA ASP A 282 -13.71 -12.13 -22.25
C ASP A 282 -14.43 -13.18 -23.12
N ARG A 283 -15.67 -13.58 -22.75
CA ARG A 283 -16.48 -14.48 -23.57
C ARG A 283 -17.08 -13.83 -24.83
N ARG A 284 -17.10 -12.50 -24.92
CA ARG A 284 -17.54 -11.77 -26.12
C ARG A 284 -16.38 -11.38 -27.06
N ALA A 285 -15.14 -11.51 -26.59
CA ALA A 285 -13.92 -11.21 -27.34
C ALA A 285 -13.24 -12.47 -27.90
N ALA A 286 -13.69 -13.68 -27.56
CA ALA A 286 -13.31 -14.98 -28.09
C ALA A 286 -14.36 -15.51 -29.08
#